data_489c1bc1d32eb4bd469249291d362cf0
#
_entry.id   489c1bc1d32eb4bd469249291d362cf0
#
_cell.length_a   1.000
_cell.length_b   1.000
_cell.length_c   1.000
_cell.angle_alpha   90.00
_cell.angle_beta   90.00
_cell.angle_gamma   90.00
#
_symmetry.space_group_name_H-M   'P 1'
#
loop_
_entity.id
_entity.type
_entity.pdbx_description
1 polymer ?
#
loop_
_entity_poly.entity_id
_entity_poly.type
_entity_poly.pdbx_seq_one_letter_code
_entity_poly.pdbx_strand_id
1 'polypeptide(L)'
;MAERPKNKAGDEVGAARERRRFASAIGQSLRQLAIQLSLLNHQIGANLDLRDVDIDCLDLIDREGPLSPSKLALLACLHPATITGILDRLERGGWIARERDPADRRAVLVRTRRERLPDLLRLYAGMNRSMNQIYAGYNESELKAIADFLQRTVKAGRSATEQLSEVGEKSNR
;
A
#
# COMPACT_ATOMS: atom_id res chain seq x y z
N MET A 1 40.15 -39.82 -22.61
CA MET A 1 38.98 -39.85 -21.70
C MET A 1 38.15 -38.61 -22.03
N ALA A 2 37.09 -38.80 -22.83
CA ALA A 2 36.30 -37.68 -23.35
C ALA A 2 35.23 -37.26 -22.31
N GLU A 3 35.28 -36.04 -21.86
CA GLU A 3 34.22 -35.44 -21.00
C GLU A 3 32.88 -35.43 -21.78
N ARG A 4 31.87 -36.07 -21.18
CA ARG A 4 30.48 -35.99 -21.66
C ARG A 4 30.00 -34.53 -21.62
N PRO A 5 29.43 -34.00 -22.73
CA PRO A 5 28.85 -32.66 -22.70
C PRO A 5 27.72 -32.62 -21.65
N LYS A 6 27.82 -31.73 -20.65
CA LYS A 6 26.75 -31.47 -19.68
C LYS A 6 25.48 -31.10 -20.44
N ASN A 7 24.37 -31.74 -20.09
CA ASN A 7 23.07 -31.56 -20.72
C ASN A 7 22.47 -30.17 -20.38
N LYS A 8 22.96 -29.12 -21.04
CA LYS A 8 22.53 -27.74 -20.86
C LYS A 8 21.00 -27.55 -20.98
N ALA A 9 20.37 -28.30 -21.90
CA ALA A 9 18.92 -28.20 -22.10
C ALA A 9 18.12 -28.74 -20.92
N GLY A 10 18.58 -29.76 -20.22
CA GLY A 10 17.94 -30.30 -19.02
C GLY A 10 18.06 -29.33 -17.83
N ASP A 11 19.23 -28.69 -17.69
CA ASP A 11 19.48 -27.69 -16.64
C ASP A 11 18.66 -26.42 -16.86
N GLU A 12 18.48 -25.94 -18.08
CA GLU A 12 17.66 -24.78 -18.42
C GLU A 12 16.16 -25.04 -18.16
N VAL A 13 15.65 -26.22 -18.50
CA VAL A 13 14.26 -26.62 -18.22
C VAL A 13 14.02 -26.71 -16.70
N GLY A 14 14.99 -27.26 -15.93
CA GLY A 14 14.96 -27.32 -14.49
C GLY A 14 14.89 -25.93 -13.84
N ALA A 15 15.77 -25.04 -14.23
CA ALA A 15 15.83 -23.66 -13.75
C ALA A 15 14.54 -22.86 -14.07
N ALA A 16 13.99 -23.03 -15.28
CA ALA A 16 12.73 -22.40 -15.67
C ALA A 16 11.54 -22.90 -14.83
N ARG A 17 11.52 -24.20 -14.48
CA ARG A 17 10.49 -24.79 -13.61
C ARG A 17 10.59 -24.26 -12.18
N GLU A 18 11.79 -24.18 -11.63
CA GLU A 18 12.03 -23.61 -10.30
C GLU A 18 11.62 -22.14 -10.23
N ARG A 19 12.00 -21.34 -11.21
CA ARG A 19 11.60 -19.93 -11.30
C ARG A 19 10.08 -19.76 -11.30
N ARG A 20 9.35 -20.58 -12.06
CA ARG A 20 7.87 -20.56 -12.07
C ARG A 20 7.29 -20.93 -10.70
N ARG A 21 7.89 -21.91 -10.02
CA ARG A 21 7.47 -22.32 -8.67
C ARG A 21 7.63 -21.16 -7.67
N PHE A 22 8.79 -20.50 -7.67
CA PHE A 22 9.01 -19.34 -6.81
C PHE A 22 8.09 -18.16 -7.14
N ALA A 23 7.89 -17.85 -8.40
CA ALA A 23 6.96 -16.80 -8.83
C ALA A 23 5.52 -17.09 -8.35
N SER A 24 5.07 -18.34 -8.46
CA SER A 24 3.75 -18.74 -7.95
C SER A 24 3.66 -18.61 -6.43
N ALA A 25 4.68 -19.06 -5.70
CA ALA A 25 4.73 -18.96 -4.24
C ALA A 25 4.69 -17.48 -3.77
N ILE A 26 5.46 -16.61 -4.41
CA ILE A 26 5.44 -15.16 -4.15
C ILE A 26 4.04 -14.59 -4.38
N GLY A 27 3.40 -14.91 -5.51
CA GLY A 27 2.04 -14.44 -5.80
C GLY A 27 1.00 -14.91 -4.78
N GLN A 28 1.13 -16.14 -4.26
CA GLN A 28 0.28 -16.63 -3.18
C GLN A 28 0.53 -15.90 -1.86
N SER A 29 1.82 -15.71 -1.50
CA SER A 29 2.20 -15.00 -0.28
C SER A 29 1.73 -13.55 -0.29
N LEU A 30 1.82 -12.84 -1.43
CA LEU A 30 1.30 -11.48 -1.57
C LEU A 30 -0.21 -11.41 -1.34
N ARG A 31 -0.98 -12.37 -1.87
CA ARG A 31 -2.44 -12.42 -1.62
C ARG A 31 -2.75 -12.68 -0.15
N GLN A 32 -2.04 -13.61 0.49
CA GLN A 32 -2.21 -13.88 1.92
C GLN A 32 -1.85 -12.67 2.77
N LEU A 33 -0.73 -12.00 2.45
CA LEU A 33 -0.31 -10.79 3.14
C LEU A 33 -1.35 -9.68 3.02
N ALA A 34 -1.90 -9.45 1.83
CA ALA A 34 -2.95 -8.45 1.61
C ALA A 34 -4.18 -8.72 2.51
N ILE A 35 -4.61 -9.98 2.63
CA ILE A 35 -5.71 -10.37 3.52
C ILE A 35 -5.35 -10.09 4.99
N GLN A 36 -4.16 -10.48 5.44
CA GLN A 36 -3.75 -10.29 6.84
C GLN A 36 -3.61 -8.80 7.21
N LEU A 37 -3.09 -7.98 6.29
CA LEU A 37 -3.01 -6.52 6.49
C LEU A 37 -4.41 -5.89 6.55
N SER A 38 -5.34 -6.31 5.70
CA SER A 38 -6.73 -5.86 5.76
C SER A 38 -7.40 -6.21 7.09
N LEU A 39 -7.23 -7.43 7.58
CA LEU A 39 -7.76 -7.86 8.88
C LEU A 39 -7.13 -7.07 10.04
N LEU A 40 -5.82 -6.81 9.99
CA LEU A 40 -5.13 -5.98 10.98
C LEU A 40 -5.67 -4.54 10.96
N ASN A 41 -5.81 -3.93 9.79
CA ASN A 41 -6.37 -2.58 9.65
C ASN A 41 -7.80 -2.51 10.19
N HIS A 42 -8.63 -3.52 9.92
CA HIS A 42 -9.99 -3.62 10.47
C HIS A 42 -9.98 -3.62 12.00
N GLN A 43 -9.12 -4.41 12.64
CA GLN A 43 -9.00 -4.45 14.11
C GLN A 43 -8.48 -3.13 14.67
N ILE A 44 -7.52 -2.49 14.00
CA ILE A 44 -7.00 -1.18 14.38
C ILE A 44 -8.11 -0.13 14.27
N GLY A 45 -8.87 -0.15 13.17
CA GLY A 45 -9.99 0.75 12.96
C GLY A 45 -11.04 0.66 14.07
N ALA A 46 -11.40 -0.57 14.45
CA ALA A 46 -12.34 -0.82 15.55
C ALA A 46 -11.86 -0.24 16.89
N ASN A 47 -10.53 -0.23 17.16
CA ASN A 47 -9.95 0.36 18.36
C ASN A 47 -9.92 1.89 18.35
N LEU A 48 -9.97 2.51 17.17
CA LEU A 48 -9.85 3.97 16.98
C LEU A 48 -11.15 4.63 16.54
N ASP A 49 -12.24 3.87 16.43
CA ASP A 49 -13.53 4.31 15.85
C ASP A 49 -13.35 4.84 14.40
N LEU A 50 -12.51 4.15 13.63
CA LEU A 50 -12.26 4.42 12.22
C LEU A 50 -12.72 3.24 11.37
N ARG A 51 -13.19 3.54 10.17
CA ARG A 51 -13.46 2.52 9.13
C ARG A 51 -12.15 2.20 8.38
N ASP A 52 -12.08 1.05 7.76
CA ASP A 52 -10.91 0.63 6.97
C ASP A 52 -10.53 1.69 5.92
N VAL A 53 -11.53 2.22 5.20
CA VAL A 53 -11.34 3.28 4.21
C VAL A 53 -10.85 4.61 4.81
N ASP A 54 -11.17 4.89 6.08
CA ASP A 54 -10.67 6.09 6.77
C ASP A 54 -9.17 5.93 7.07
N ILE A 55 -8.72 4.72 7.45
CA ILE A 55 -7.31 4.39 7.66
C ILE A 55 -6.54 4.48 6.34
N ASP A 56 -7.07 3.92 5.26
CA ASP A 56 -6.44 3.99 3.94
C ASP A 56 -6.27 5.44 3.47
N CYS A 57 -7.30 6.28 3.66
CA CYS A 57 -7.23 7.70 3.33
C CYS A 57 -6.23 8.45 4.23
N LEU A 58 -6.19 8.11 5.53
CA LEU A 58 -5.23 8.70 6.47
C LEU A 58 -3.78 8.37 6.08
N ASP A 59 -3.50 7.12 5.70
CA ASP A 59 -2.18 6.68 5.21
C ASP A 59 -1.78 7.42 3.92
N LEU A 60 -2.72 7.60 2.97
CA LEU A 60 -2.48 8.38 1.76
C LEU A 60 -2.13 9.84 2.07
N ILE A 61 -2.87 10.48 2.99
CA ILE A 61 -2.60 11.86 3.41
C ILE A 61 -1.24 11.98 4.10
N ASP A 62 -0.85 10.99 4.90
CA ASP A 62 0.43 11.00 5.60
C ASP A 62 1.62 10.84 4.66
N ARG A 63 1.53 9.95 3.68
CA ARG A 63 2.61 9.65 2.74
C ARG A 63 2.81 10.69 1.66
N GLU A 64 1.72 11.20 1.10
CA GLU A 64 1.78 12.11 -0.05
C GLU A 64 1.90 13.59 0.38
N GLY A 65 1.84 13.86 1.70
CA GLY A 65 1.87 15.21 2.27
C GLY A 65 0.53 15.94 2.15
N PRO A 66 0.47 17.24 2.34
CA PRO A 66 -0.77 17.97 2.25
C PRO A 66 -1.44 17.78 0.88
N LEU A 67 -2.68 17.27 0.89
CA LEU A 67 -3.43 16.94 -0.32
C LEU A 67 -4.72 17.74 -0.42
N SER A 68 -5.11 18.14 -1.62
CA SER A 68 -6.47 18.59 -1.84
C SER A 68 -7.46 17.41 -1.78
N PRO A 69 -8.73 17.62 -1.35
CA PRO A 69 -9.76 16.58 -1.36
C PRO A 69 -9.92 15.90 -2.72
N SER A 70 -9.82 16.65 -3.81
CA SER A 70 -9.89 16.13 -5.18
C SER A 70 -8.71 15.21 -5.51
N LYS A 71 -7.49 15.56 -5.06
CA LYS A 71 -6.31 14.71 -5.25
C LYS A 71 -6.43 13.43 -4.44
N LEU A 72 -6.94 13.52 -3.20
CA LEU A 72 -7.20 12.33 -2.38
C LEU A 72 -8.26 11.42 -3.03
N ALA A 73 -9.34 11.97 -3.59
CA ALA A 73 -10.36 11.21 -4.31
C ALA A 73 -9.75 10.40 -5.46
N LEU A 74 -8.87 11.03 -6.22
CA LEU A 74 -8.15 10.37 -7.31
C LEU A 74 -7.24 9.25 -6.79
N LEU A 75 -6.43 9.50 -5.76
CA LEU A 75 -5.50 8.52 -5.21
C LEU A 75 -6.20 7.33 -4.55
N ALA A 76 -7.32 7.58 -3.86
CA ALA A 76 -8.12 6.55 -3.22
C ALA A 76 -9.07 5.84 -4.18
N CYS A 77 -9.20 6.28 -5.43
CA CYS A 77 -10.18 5.81 -6.42
C CYS A 77 -11.62 5.87 -5.87
N LEU A 78 -11.96 6.95 -5.16
CA LEU A 78 -13.27 7.16 -4.54
C LEU A 78 -13.97 8.40 -5.12
N HIS A 79 -15.30 8.34 -5.09
CA HIS A 79 -16.11 9.50 -5.49
C HIS A 79 -15.90 10.69 -4.54
N PRO A 80 -15.82 11.94 -5.02
CA PRO A 80 -15.62 13.13 -4.18
C PRO A 80 -16.60 13.26 -3.01
N ALA A 81 -17.87 12.89 -3.19
CA ALA A 81 -18.86 12.89 -2.10
C ALA A 81 -18.50 11.91 -0.96
N THR A 82 -17.93 10.75 -1.28
CA THR A 82 -17.43 9.78 -0.30
C THR A 82 -16.25 10.35 0.49
N ILE A 83 -15.31 11.00 -0.21
CA ILE A 83 -14.15 11.65 0.40
C ILE A 83 -14.58 12.73 1.39
N THR A 84 -15.60 13.54 1.06
CA THR A 84 -16.11 14.57 2.00
C THR A 84 -16.51 13.93 3.33
N GLY A 85 -17.30 12.85 3.30
CA GLY A 85 -17.72 12.15 4.52
C GLY A 85 -16.56 11.50 5.29
N ILE A 86 -15.54 10.98 4.59
CA ILE A 86 -14.32 10.44 5.21
C ILE A 86 -13.55 11.56 5.93
N LEU A 87 -13.29 12.67 5.23
CA LEU A 87 -12.56 13.80 5.78
C LEU A 87 -13.28 14.43 6.99
N ASP A 88 -14.60 14.47 6.98
CA ASP A 88 -15.39 14.98 8.12
C ASP A 88 -15.26 14.08 9.36
N ARG A 89 -15.20 12.74 9.17
CA ARG A 89 -14.95 11.81 10.29
C ARG A 89 -13.51 11.93 10.81
N LEU A 90 -12.53 11.94 9.91
CA LEU A 90 -11.12 12.06 10.28
C LEU A 90 -10.83 13.38 11.00
N GLU A 91 -11.42 14.50 10.56
CA GLU A 91 -11.26 15.80 11.19
C GLU A 91 -11.93 15.85 12.57
N ARG A 92 -13.15 15.32 12.67
CA ARG A 92 -13.87 15.20 13.96
C ARG A 92 -13.13 14.34 14.96
N GLY A 93 -12.49 13.26 14.50
CA GLY A 93 -11.62 12.40 15.30
C GLY A 93 -10.26 13.04 15.64
N GLY A 94 -9.94 14.22 15.11
CA GLY A 94 -8.68 14.90 15.33
C GLY A 94 -7.47 14.27 14.62
N TRP A 95 -7.71 13.44 13.60
CA TRP A 95 -6.66 12.77 12.82
C TRP A 95 -6.03 13.66 11.76
N ILE A 96 -6.84 14.59 11.22
CA ILE A 96 -6.43 15.51 10.17
C ILE A 96 -6.82 16.94 10.53
N ALA A 97 -6.21 17.89 9.82
CA ALA A 97 -6.62 19.29 9.78
C ALA A 97 -6.81 19.73 8.33
N ARG A 98 -7.82 20.59 8.11
CA ARG A 98 -8.00 21.31 6.85
C ARG A 98 -7.36 22.68 6.98
N GLU A 99 -6.52 23.04 6.03
CA GLU A 99 -5.82 24.31 5.99
C GLU A 99 -6.03 24.96 4.62
N ARG A 100 -5.96 26.28 4.55
CA ARG A 100 -5.95 26.98 3.25
C ARG A 100 -4.59 26.80 2.59
N ASP A 101 -4.58 26.53 1.28
CA ASP A 101 -3.34 26.48 0.53
C ASP A 101 -2.64 27.85 0.58
N PRO A 102 -1.37 27.89 1.00
CA PRO A 102 -0.60 29.14 0.98
C PRO A 102 -0.45 29.76 -0.40
N ALA A 103 -0.45 28.94 -1.47
CA ALA A 103 -0.31 29.36 -2.84
C ALA A 103 -1.66 29.79 -3.47
N ASP A 104 -2.76 29.15 -3.09
CA ASP A 104 -4.11 29.49 -3.53
C ASP A 104 -5.10 29.46 -2.35
N ARG A 105 -5.42 30.64 -1.81
CA ARG A 105 -6.33 30.80 -0.67
C ARG A 105 -7.75 30.25 -0.89
N ARG A 106 -8.13 29.95 -2.14
CA ARG A 106 -9.41 29.32 -2.48
C ARG A 106 -9.37 27.80 -2.35
N ALA A 107 -8.18 27.21 -2.40
CA ALA A 107 -7.97 25.79 -2.24
C ALA A 107 -7.83 25.39 -0.78
N VAL A 108 -8.32 24.21 -0.45
CA VAL A 108 -8.17 23.57 0.86
C VAL A 108 -7.23 22.39 0.72
N LEU A 109 -6.27 22.31 1.62
CA LEU A 109 -5.37 21.16 1.78
C LEU A 109 -5.70 20.42 3.08
N VAL A 110 -5.53 19.11 3.04
CA VAL A 110 -5.72 18.22 4.18
C VAL A 110 -4.37 17.65 4.56
N ARG A 111 -4.06 17.67 5.86
CA ARG A 111 -2.84 17.05 6.39
C ARG A 111 -3.11 16.26 7.66
N THR A 112 -2.27 15.29 7.97
CA THR A 112 -2.33 14.53 9.22
C THR A 112 -1.96 15.42 10.41
N ARG A 113 -2.60 15.18 11.55
CA ARG A 113 -2.21 15.74 12.83
C ARG A 113 -1.20 14.82 13.50
N ARG A 114 0.02 15.29 13.65
CA ARG A 114 1.12 14.50 14.20
C ARG A 114 0.89 14.05 15.65
N GLU A 115 0.08 14.78 16.38
CA GLU A 115 -0.25 14.51 17.80
C GLU A 115 -0.99 13.18 17.98
N ARG A 116 -1.75 12.74 16.95
CA ARG A 116 -2.52 11.49 16.98
C ARG A 116 -1.77 10.28 16.40
N LEU A 117 -0.70 10.50 15.63
CA LEU A 117 0.09 9.42 15.04
C LEU A 117 0.63 8.41 16.05
N PRO A 118 1.09 8.78 17.28
CA PRO A 118 1.52 7.82 18.27
C PRO A 118 0.45 6.80 18.68
N ASP A 119 -0.83 7.18 18.67
CA ASP A 119 -1.95 6.27 19.00
C ASP A 119 -2.05 5.16 17.94
N LEU A 120 -1.98 5.55 16.67
CA LEU A 120 -1.97 4.63 15.55
C LEU A 120 -0.73 3.73 15.56
N LEU A 121 0.47 4.31 15.70
CA LEU A 121 1.74 3.58 15.70
C LEU A 121 1.83 2.55 16.84
N ARG A 122 1.22 2.83 17.99
CA ARG A 122 1.16 1.88 19.12
C ARG A 122 0.42 0.60 18.75
N LEU A 123 -0.64 0.69 17.97
CA LEU A 123 -1.41 -0.47 17.52
C LEU A 123 -0.65 -1.29 16.48
N TYR A 124 0.17 -0.66 15.65
CA TYR A 124 1.08 -1.36 14.72
C TYR A 124 2.37 -1.87 15.36
N ALA A 125 2.66 -1.57 16.62
CA ALA A 125 3.95 -1.87 17.24
C ALA A 125 4.31 -3.36 17.24
N GLY A 126 3.32 -4.25 17.37
CA GLY A 126 3.51 -5.71 17.31
C GLY A 126 4.00 -6.13 15.91
N MET A 127 3.31 -5.69 14.88
CA MET A 127 3.66 -5.97 13.48
C MET A 127 5.03 -5.41 13.14
N ASN A 128 5.32 -4.17 13.53
CA ASN A 128 6.61 -3.53 13.27
C ASN A 128 7.78 -4.27 13.93
N ARG A 129 7.62 -4.78 15.16
CA ARG A 129 8.63 -5.62 15.81
C ARG A 129 8.88 -6.91 15.04
N SER A 130 7.83 -7.60 14.64
CA SER A 130 7.95 -8.84 13.85
C SER A 130 8.64 -8.57 12.51
N MET A 131 8.31 -7.48 11.84
CA MET A 131 8.97 -7.09 10.59
C MET A 131 10.47 -6.81 10.79
N ASN A 132 10.85 -6.10 11.87
CA ASN A 132 12.27 -5.86 12.17
C ASN A 132 13.04 -7.16 12.42
N GLN A 133 12.43 -8.16 13.08
CA GLN A 133 13.03 -9.47 13.24
C GLN A 133 13.20 -10.21 11.92
N ILE A 134 12.22 -10.12 11.02
CA ILE A 134 12.31 -10.69 9.68
C ILE A 134 13.43 -10.04 8.89
N TYR A 135 13.52 -8.69 8.90
CA TYR A 135 14.58 -7.94 8.19
C TYR A 135 15.99 -8.32 8.67
N ALA A 136 16.16 -8.58 9.96
CA ALA A 136 17.44 -8.99 10.54
C ALA A 136 17.97 -10.33 9.99
N GLY A 137 17.12 -11.16 9.39
CA GLY A 137 17.50 -12.42 8.74
C GLY A 137 18.04 -12.27 7.31
N TYR A 138 18.02 -11.05 6.74
CA TYR A 138 18.44 -10.78 5.36
C TYR A 138 19.67 -9.88 5.32
N ASN A 139 20.55 -10.11 4.36
CA ASN A 139 21.66 -9.20 4.08
C ASN A 139 21.20 -7.98 3.25
N GLU A 140 22.09 -6.98 3.09
CA GLU A 140 21.75 -5.73 2.42
C GLU A 140 21.33 -5.92 0.94
N SER A 141 21.97 -6.83 0.22
CA SER A 141 21.64 -7.11 -1.19
C SER A 141 20.28 -7.79 -1.34
N GLU A 142 19.94 -8.68 -0.44
CA GLU A 142 18.62 -9.32 -0.37
C GLU A 142 17.53 -8.31 -0.03
N LEU A 143 17.77 -7.44 0.96
CA LEU A 143 16.82 -6.37 1.31
C LEU A 143 16.59 -5.40 0.16
N LYS A 144 17.65 -5.04 -0.59
CA LYS A 144 17.52 -4.21 -1.80
C LYS A 144 16.67 -4.89 -2.88
N ALA A 145 16.87 -6.18 -3.11
CA ALA A 145 16.08 -6.94 -4.08
C ALA A 145 14.60 -7.05 -3.67
N ILE A 146 14.34 -7.29 -2.38
CA ILE A 146 12.98 -7.34 -1.83
C ILE A 146 12.31 -5.96 -1.94
N ALA A 147 13.01 -4.90 -1.59
CA ALA A 147 12.49 -3.53 -1.68
C ALA A 147 12.15 -3.14 -3.13
N ASP A 148 13.05 -3.40 -4.09
CA ASP A 148 12.79 -3.15 -5.52
C ASP A 148 11.57 -3.95 -6.01
N PHE A 149 11.51 -5.24 -5.68
CA PHE A 149 10.38 -6.09 -6.05
C PHE A 149 9.05 -5.52 -5.52
N LEU A 150 8.98 -5.15 -4.24
CA LEU A 150 7.77 -4.61 -3.62
C LEU A 150 7.38 -3.26 -4.23
N GLN A 151 8.33 -2.35 -4.45
CA GLN A 151 8.07 -1.05 -5.09
C GLN A 151 7.50 -1.21 -6.50
N ARG A 152 8.06 -2.12 -7.30
CA ARG A 152 7.57 -2.42 -8.65
C ARG A 152 6.18 -3.05 -8.61
N THR A 153 5.91 -3.91 -7.64
CA THR A 153 4.59 -4.52 -7.45
C THR A 153 3.54 -3.47 -7.07
N VAL A 154 3.85 -2.54 -6.17
CA VAL A 154 2.99 -1.40 -5.82
C VAL A 154 2.68 -0.55 -7.06
N LYS A 155 3.70 -0.21 -7.86
CA LYS A 155 3.52 0.56 -9.10
C LYS A 155 2.62 -0.17 -10.10
N ALA A 156 2.81 -1.47 -10.28
CA ALA A 156 1.96 -2.29 -11.16
C ALA A 156 0.50 -2.33 -10.68
N GLY A 157 0.28 -2.47 -9.35
CA GLY A 157 -1.05 -2.43 -8.75
C GLY A 157 -1.75 -1.09 -8.99
N ARG A 158 -1.05 0.03 -8.78
CA ARG A 158 -1.58 1.37 -9.04
C ARG A 158 -1.99 1.54 -10.51
N SER A 159 -1.13 1.15 -11.45
CA SER A 159 -1.44 1.22 -12.89
C SER A 159 -2.66 0.37 -13.27
N ALA A 160 -2.79 -0.83 -12.70
CA ALA A 160 -3.95 -1.69 -12.95
C ALA A 160 -5.25 -1.06 -12.42
N THR A 161 -5.21 -0.42 -11.25
CA THR A 161 -6.37 0.26 -10.66
C THR A 161 -6.79 1.46 -11.51
N GLU A 162 -5.84 2.27 -12.00
CA GLU A 162 -6.10 3.40 -12.87
C GLU A 162 -6.77 2.95 -14.19
N GLN A 163 -6.29 1.88 -14.81
CA GLN A 163 -6.89 1.32 -16.03
C GLN A 163 -8.33 0.84 -15.82
N LEU A 164 -8.62 0.22 -14.66
CA LEU A 164 -9.97 -0.26 -14.35
C LEU A 164 -10.95 0.91 -14.11
N SER A 165 -10.51 2.00 -13.47
CA SER A 165 -11.34 3.18 -13.26
C SER A 165 -11.71 3.87 -14.58
N GLU A 166 -10.80 3.96 -15.56
CA GLU A 166 -11.08 4.50 -16.90
C GLU A 166 -12.10 3.66 -17.68
N VAL A 167 -12.10 2.35 -17.52
CA VAL A 167 -13.07 1.44 -18.14
C VAL A 167 -14.45 1.63 -17.53
N GLY A 168 -14.53 1.78 -16.21
CA GLY A 168 -15.80 2.01 -15.50
C GLY A 168 -16.48 3.33 -15.90
N GLU A 169 -15.72 4.41 -16.09
CA GLU A 169 -16.24 5.70 -16.55
C GLU A 169 -16.78 5.66 -17.99
N LYS A 170 -16.13 4.91 -18.87
CA LYS A 170 -16.59 4.74 -20.26
C LYS A 170 -17.85 3.89 -20.39
N SER A 171 -18.09 2.96 -19.46
CA SER A 171 -19.27 2.09 -19.45
C SER A 171 -20.52 2.78 -18.88
N ASN A 172 -20.37 3.91 -18.19
CA ASN A 172 -21.46 4.63 -17.52
C ASN A 172 -21.90 5.91 -18.28
N ARG A 173 -21.39 6.10 -19.52
CA ARG A 173 -21.79 7.14 -20.47
C ARG A 173 -22.58 6.55 -21.63
#